data_cb40c2a4fb0dbd7716371aaae8b7ba8b
#
_entry.id   cb40c2a4fb0dbd7716371aaae8b7ba8b
#
_cell.length_a   1.000
_cell.length_b   1.000
_cell.length_c   1.000
_cell.angle_alpha   90.00
_cell.angle_beta   90.00
_cell.angle_gamma   90.00
#
_symmetry.space_group_name_H-M   'P 1'
#
loop_
_entity.id
_entity.type
_entity.pdbx_description
1 polymer ?
#
loop_
_entity_poly.entity_id
_entity_poly.type
_entity_poly.pdbx_seq_one_letter_code
_entity_poly.pdbx_strand_id
1 'polypeptide(L)'
;LEFNVCSSDLITRGTSREHFVRATLESLAYQTYDVLKAMEQELGEEINSMKVDGGASANNLLMQFQSDITGKSVIRPSVIETTGLGAAYLAGLATGYWKSKEKITENQSIDRQFDRQMPDNIVNNKLKGWKRAVRCAMVYADEE
;
A
#
# COMPACT_ATOMS: atom_id res chain seq x y z
N LEU A 1 -2.18 12.22 -33.30
CA LEU A 1 -1.93 10.78 -33.31
C LEU A 1 -1.72 10.34 -31.86
N GLU A 2 -2.81 10.00 -31.17
CA GLU A 2 -2.73 9.29 -29.90
C GLU A 2 -2.32 7.85 -30.23
N PHE A 3 -1.07 7.50 -29.93
CA PHE A 3 -0.65 6.10 -29.96
C PHE A 3 -1.34 5.40 -28.79
N ASN A 4 -2.35 4.60 -29.06
CA ASN A 4 -2.84 3.57 -28.14
C ASN A 4 -1.71 2.55 -27.98
N VAL A 5 -0.86 2.75 -26.98
CA VAL A 5 0.17 1.78 -26.62
C VAL A 5 -0.54 0.63 -25.92
N CYS A 6 -0.83 -0.41 -26.68
CA CYS A 6 -1.36 -1.66 -26.13
C CYS A 6 -0.32 -2.31 -25.22
N SER A 7 -0.76 -3.02 -24.20
CA SER A 7 0.11 -3.72 -23.24
C SER A 7 1.11 -4.69 -23.92
N SER A 8 0.76 -5.22 -25.09
CA SER A 8 1.63 -6.08 -25.91
C SER A 8 2.91 -5.36 -26.42
N ASP A 9 2.85 -4.05 -26.58
CA ASP A 9 3.99 -3.26 -27.07
C ASP A 9 5.01 -2.95 -25.98
N LEU A 10 4.63 -3.15 -24.71
CA LEU A 10 5.49 -2.92 -23.54
C LEU A 10 6.30 -4.15 -23.14
N ILE A 11 5.90 -5.36 -23.61
CA ILE A 11 6.58 -6.60 -23.33
C ILE A 11 7.57 -6.88 -24.47
N THR A 12 8.85 -6.83 -24.16
CA THR A 12 9.94 -7.04 -25.12
C THR A 12 10.79 -8.26 -24.73
N ARG A 13 11.76 -8.62 -25.56
CA ARG A 13 12.74 -9.69 -25.23
C ARG A 13 13.58 -9.39 -23.97
N GLY A 14 13.66 -8.13 -23.55
CA GLY A 14 14.32 -7.72 -22.32
C GLY A 14 13.43 -7.79 -21.09
N THR A 15 12.13 -8.10 -21.24
CA THR A 15 11.21 -8.22 -20.13
C THR A 15 11.39 -9.58 -19.45
N SER A 16 11.79 -9.56 -18.18
CA SER A 16 12.05 -10.75 -17.37
C SER A 16 10.93 -10.98 -16.34
N ARG A 17 10.96 -12.15 -15.70
CA ARG A 17 10.05 -12.51 -14.62
C ARG A 17 10.07 -11.47 -13.49
N GLU A 18 11.24 -10.94 -13.15
CA GLU A 18 11.42 -9.96 -12.09
C GLU A 18 10.69 -8.66 -12.39
N HIS A 19 10.57 -8.26 -13.67
CA HIS A 19 9.77 -7.10 -14.05
C HIS A 19 8.29 -7.31 -13.75
N PHE A 20 7.74 -8.50 -14.01
CA PHE A 20 6.34 -8.82 -13.67
C PHE A 20 6.11 -8.82 -12.15
N VAL A 21 6.99 -9.48 -11.39
CA VAL A 21 6.89 -9.50 -9.92
C VAL A 21 6.94 -8.08 -9.36
N ARG A 22 7.87 -7.27 -9.84
CA ARG A 22 7.99 -5.88 -9.42
C ARG A 22 6.75 -5.06 -9.78
N ALA A 23 6.24 -5.17 -10.99
CA ALA A 23 5.05 -4.47 -11.43
C ALA A 23 3.83 -4.83 -10.57
N THR A 24 3.68 -6.11 -10.22
CA THR A 24 2.63 -6.58 -9.32
C THR A 24 2.76 -5.95 -7.93
N LEU A 25 3.95 -5.94 -7.34
CA LEU A 25 4.17 -5.30 -6.04
C LEU A 25 3.93 -3.78 -6.10
N GLU A 26 4.43 -3.10 -7.13
CA GLU A 26 4.22 -1.67 -7.31
C GLU A 26 2.73 -1.34 -7.50
N SER A 27 1.95 -2.20 -8.17
CA SER A 27 0.51 -1.98 -8.38
C SER A 27 -0.28 -1.94 -7.07
N LEU A 28 0.10 -2.72 -6.06
CA LEU A 28 -0.55 -2.69 -4.74
C LEU A 28 -0.38 -1.32 -4.06
N ALA A 29 0.82 -0.74 -4.18
CA ALA A 29 1.08 0.58 -3.61
C ALA A 29 0.33 1.70 -4.36
N TYR A 30 0.21 1.60 -5.68
CA TYR A 30 -0.58 2.57 -6.46
C TYR A 30 -2.07 2.49 -6.13
N GLN A 31 -2.64 1.29 -5.99
CA GLN A 31 -4.03 1.11 -5.57
C GLN A 31 -4.26 1.69 -4.17
N THR A 32 -3.33 1.45 -3.24
CA THR A 32 -3.38 2.05 -1.90
C THR A 32 -3.35 3.58 -1.97
N TYR A 33 -2.51 4.16 -2.85
CA TYR A 33 -2.48 5.61 -3.08
C TYR A 33 -3.84 6.14 -3.55
N ASP A 34 -4.49 5.49 -4.52
CA ASP A 34 -5.79 5.92 -5.03
C ASP A 34 -6.86 5.89 -3.94
N VAL A 35 -6.89 4.82 -3.12
CA VAL A 35 -7.82 4.70 -1.98
C VAL A 35 -7.56 5.79 -0.95
N LEU A 36 -6.30 6.02 -0.56
CA LEU A 36 -5.96 7.07 0.40
C LEU A 36 -6.36 8.45 -0.09
N LYS A 37 -6.15 8.74 -1.38
CA LYS A 37 -6.58 10.02 -1.97
C LYS A 37 -8.09 10.20 -1.95
N ALA A 38 -8.85 9.15 -2.20
CA ALA A 38 -10.31 9.19 -2.07
C ALA A 38 -10.74 9.44 -0.61
N MET A 39 -10.10 8.76 0.35
CA MET A 39 -10.37 8.97 1.78
C MET A 39 -10.03 10.38 2.23
N GLU A 40 -8.88 10.94 1.84
CA GLU A 40 -8.49 12.32 2.16
C GLU A 40 -9.50 13.34 1.58
N GLN A 41 -10.01 13.09 0.37
CA GLN A 41 -11.02 13.95 -0.24
C GLN A 41 -12.36 13.93 0.51
N GLU A 42 -12.79 12.76 0.96
CA GLU A 42 -14.04 12.61 1.74
C GLU A 42 -13.91 13.19 3.15
N LEU A 43 -12.76 12.99 3.81
CA LEU A 43 -12.53 13.48 5.17
C LEU A 43 -12.27 14.99 5.22
N GLY A 44 -11.78 15.57 4.13
CA GLY A 44 -11.28 16.95 4.09
C GLY A 44 -9.99 17.17 4.90
N GLU A 45 -9.33 16.11 5.31
CA GLU A 45 -8.12 16.11 6.13
C GLU A 45 -7.03 15.24 5.51
N GLU A 46 -5.79 15.58 5.77
CA GLU A 46 -4.64 14.82 5.31
C GLU A 46 -4.30 13.66 6.25
N ILE A 47 -4.14 12.46 5.72
CA ILE A 47 -3.70 11.28 6.46
C ILE A 47 -2.16 11.32 6.54
N ASN A 48 -1.59 11.33 7.73
CA ASN A 48 -0.15 11.45 7.91
C ASN A 48 0.60 10.10 7.96
N SER A 49 -0.07 9.04 8.41
CA SER A 49 0.55 7.72 8.56
C SER A 49 -0.45 6.59 8.34
N MET A 50 0.07 5.42 7.97
CA MET A 50 -0.67 4.19 7.81
C MET A 50 -0.06 3.10 8.69
N LYS A 51 -0.89 2.40 9.45
CA LYS A 51 -0.51 1.12 10.07
C LYS A 51 -0.82 0.00 9.09
N VAL A 52 0.13 -0.90 8.91
CA VAL A 52 0.02 -2.04 7.98
C VAL A 52 0.10 -3.36 8.71
N ASP A 53 -0.62 -4.36 8.22
CA ASP A 53 -0.63 -5.71 8.78
C ASP A 53 -0.76 -6.78 7.69
N GLY A 54 -0.82 -8.04 8.10
CA GLY A 54 -0.91 -9.19 7.21
C GLY A 54 0.42 -9.55 6.54
N GLY A 55 0.44 -10.70 5.87
CA GLY A 55 1.66 -11.27 5.29
C GLY A 55 2.40 -10.38 4.29
N ALA A 56 1.66 -9.56 3.51
CA ALA A 56 2.26 -8.65 2.54
C ALA A 56 3.11 -7.55 3.20
N SER A 57 2.77 -7.15 4.44
CA SER A 57 3.51 -6.13 5.19
C SER A 57 4.93 -6.56 5.57
N ALA A 58 5.24 -7.85 5.54
CA ALA A 58 6.58 -8.38 5.76
C ALA A 58 7.56 -7.99 4.63
N ASN A 59 7.06 -7.62 3.45
CA ASN A 59 7.88 -7.26 2.31
C ASN A 59 8.38 -5.80 2.43
N ASN A 60 9.65 -5.63 2.78
CA ASN A 60 10.25 -4.31 2.97
C ASN A 60 10.27 -3.46 1.68
N LEU A 61 10.44 -4.08 0.50
CA LEU A 61 10.41 -3.36 -0.77
C LEU A 61 9.02 -2.75 -1.02
N LEU A 62 7.97 -3.53 -0.78
CA LEU A 62 6.59 -3.06 -0.92
C LEU A 62 6.29 -1.94 0.08
N MET A 63 6.67 -2.09 1.34
CA MET A 63 6.42 -1.09 2.38
C MET A 63 7.15 0.23 2.11
N GLN A 64 8.41 0.17 1.69
CA GLN A 64 9.16 1.37 1.30
C GLN A 64 8.53 2.03 0.07
N PHE A 65 8.21 1.27 -0.96
CA PHE A 65 7.59 1.79 -2.17
C PHE A 65 6.21 2.39 -1.88
N GLN A 66 5.44 1.79 -0.99
CA GLN A 66 4.14 2.32 -0.55
C GLN A 66 4.30 3.67 0.16
N SER A 67 5.26 3.81 1.07
CA SER A 67 5.60 5.09 1.68
C SER A 67 6.04 6.13 0.65
N ASP A 68 6.88 5.73 -0.30
CA ASP A 68 7.38 6.61 -1.37
C ASP A 68 6.24 7.16 -2.23
N ILE A 69 5.30 6.31 -2.66
CA ILE A 69 4.20 6.67 -3.57
C ILE A 69 3.12 7.47 -2.86
N THR A 70 2.76 7.08 -1.64
CA THR A 70 1.69 7.76 -0.88
C THR A 70 2.16 9.05 -0.22
N GLY A 71 3.46 9.18 0.03
CA GLY A 71 4.02 10.27 0.82
C GLY A 71 3.73 10.19 2.31
N LYS A 72 3.26 9.02 2.78
CA LYS A 72 2.86 8.79 4.17
C LYS A 72 3.84 7.87 4.88
N SER A 73 4.00 8.06 6.19
CA SER A 73 4.76 7.09 7.00
C SER A 73 3.99 5.77 7.08
N VAL A 74 4.66 4.67 6.75
CA VAL A 74 4.12 3.31 6.86
C VAL A 74 4.69 2.66 8.11
N ILE A 75 3.83 2.29 9.05
CA ILE A 75 4.19 1.76 10.36
C ILE A 75 3.81 0.28 10.43
N ARG A 76 4.82 -0.58 10.53
CA ARG A 76 4.64 -2.02 10.69
C ARG A 76 4.76 -2.42 12.14
N PRO A 77 3.74 -3.06 12.75
CA PRO A 77 3.85 -3.61 14.09
C PRO A 77 4.73 -4.85 14.11
N SER A 78 5.24 -5.21 15.29
CA SER A 78 6.04 -6.43 15.48
C SER A 78 5.23 -7.71 15.24
N VAL A 79 3.93 -7.66 15.54
CA VAL A 79 2.99 -8.74 15.23
C VAL A 79 2.16 -8.33 14.04
N ILE A 80 2.38 -8.98 12.90
CA ILE A 80 1.71 -8.66 11.64
C ILE A 80 0.38 -9.40 11.44
N GLU A 81 0.08 -10.41 12.28
CA GLU A 81 -1.21 -11.14 12.28
C GLU A 81 -2.18 -10.49 13.27
N THR A 82 -2.72 -9.32 12.90
CA THR A 82 -3.52 -8.48 13.80
C THR A 82 -4.93 -9.03 14.02
N THR A 83 -5.49 -9.81 13.09
CA THR A 83 -6.83 -10.40 13.24
C THR A 83 -6.89 -11.37 14.41
N GLY A 84 -5.97 -12.32 14.48
CA GLY A 84 -5.87 -13.27 15.59
C GLY A 84 -5.53 -12.57 16.90
N LEU A 85 -4.62 -11.60 16.86
CA LEU A 85 -4.24 -10.79 18.00
C LEU A 85 -5.43 -9.98 18.54
N GLY A 86 -6.24 -9.38 17.68
CA GLY A 86 -7.44 -8.65 18.05
C GLY A 86 -8.46 -9.53 18.80
N ALA A 87 -8.70 -10.75 18.29
CA ALA A 87 -9.55 -11.72 18.97
C ALA A 87 -9.01 -12.11 20.36
N ALA A 88 -7.69 -12.32 20.47
CA ALA A 88 -7.04 -12.61 21.74
C ALA A 88 -7.16 -11.44 22.73
N TYR A 89 -7.04 -10.19 22.28
CA TYR A 89 -7.24 -9.00 23.11
C TYR A 89 -8.68 -8.89 23.62
N LEU A 90 -9.66 -9.14 22.75
CA LEU A 90 -11.07 -9.13 23.17
C LEU A 90 -11.39 -10.21 24.21
N ALA A 91 -10.88 -11.43 24.00
CA ALA A 91 -11.00 -12.51 24.96
C ALA A 91 -10.32 -12.18 26.29
N GLY A 92 -9.11 -11.60 26.25
CA GLY A 92 -8.37 -11.19 27.44
C GLY A 92 -9.07 -10.06 28.23
N LEU A 93 -9.73 -9.13 27.56
CA LEU A 93 -10.56 -8.12 28.22
C LEU A 93 -11.79 -8.75 28.87
N ALA A 94 -12.47 -9.65 28.16
CA ALA A 94 -13.66 -10.33 28.69
C ALA A 94 -13.38 -11.21 29.92
N THR A 95 -12.20 -11.84 29.97
CA THR A 95 -11.76 -12.70 31.10
C THR A 95 -11.06 -11.91 32.21
N GLY A 96 -10.82 -10.60 32.05
CA GLY A 96 -10.10 -9.77 33.01
C GLY A 96 -8.58 -9.95 33.01
N TYR A 97 -8.02 -10.67 32.04
CA TYR A 97 -6.57 -10.77 31.85
C TYR A 97 -5.95 -9.40 31.52
N TRP A 98 -6.57 -8.65 30.58
CA TRP A 98 -6.27 -7.26 30.32
C TRP A 98 -7.26 -6.38 31.11
N LYS A 99 -6.71 -5.46 31.92
CA LYS A 99 -7.56 -4.58 32.77
C LYS A 99 -8.23 -3.46 31.99
N SER A 100 -7.65 -3.06 30.85
CA SER A 100 -8.19 -2.00 30.00
C SER A 100 -7.55 -2.02 28.60
N LYS A 101 -8.16 -1.27 27.65
CA LYS A 101 -7.64 -1.11 26.29
C LYS A 101 -6.28 -0.39 26.26
N GLU A 102 -6.07 0.54 27.20
CA GLU A 102 -4.80 1.29 27.30
C GLU A 102 -3.64 0.33 27.58
N LYS A 103 -3.85 -0.67 28.44
CA LYS A 103 -2.85 -1.71 28.74
C LYS A 103 -2.50 -2.57 27.53
N ILE A 104 -3.45 -2.79 26.63
CA ILE A 104 -3.17 -3.49 25.34
C ILE A 104 -2.32 -2.60 24.45
N THR A 105 -2.65 -1.31 24.35
CA THR A 105 -1.92 -0.36 23.52
C THR A 105 -0.46 -0.19 23.97
N GLU A 106 -0.21 -0.16 25.27
CA GLU A 106 1.14 -0.11 25.85
C GLU A 106 2.03 -1.29 25.46
N ASN A 107 1.43 -2.45 25.17
CA ASN A 107 2.14 -3.67 24.77
C ASN A 107 2.35 -3.79 23.24
N GLN A 108 1.79 -2.88 22.44
CA GLN A 108 2.02 -2.88 21.01
C GLN A 108 3.41 -2.32 20.70
N SER A 109 4.25 -3.13 20.09
CA SER A 109 5.58 -2.72 19.64
C SER A 109 5.60 -2.51 18.13
N ILE A 110 6.39 -1.53 17.70
CA ILE A 110 6.65 -1.24 16.27
C ILE A 110 7.90 -2.03 15.87
N ASP A 111 7.79 -2.80 14.79
CA ASP A 111 8.94 -3.45 14.17
C ASP A 111 9.72 -2.44 13.35
N ARG A 112 9.01 -1.73 12.45
CA ARG A 112 9.67 -0.78 11.55
C ARG A 112 8.70 0.31 11.07
N GLN A 113 9.27 1.51 10.90
CA GLN A 113 8.66 2.62 10.18
C GLN A 113 9.40 2.85 8.87
N PHE A 114 8.64 3.10 7.81
CA PHE A 114 9.16 3.46 6.49
C PHE A 114 8.69 4.86 6.17
N ASP A 115 9.63 5.74 5.93
CA ASP A 115 9.37 7.11 5.53
C ASP A 115 9.81 7.32 4.08
N ARG A 116 9.20 8.29 3.43
CA ARG A 116 9.44 8.58 2.03
C ARG A 116 10.90 8.91 1.75
N GLN A 117 11.48 8.26 0.75
CA GLN A 117 12.85 8.45 0.28
C GLN A 117 12.89 8.88 -1.20
N MET A 118 11.84 8.59 -1.98
CA MET A 118 11.80 8.87 -3.41
C MET A 118 11.52 10.36 -3.68
N PRO A 119 12.31 11.01 -4.56
CA PRO A 119 12.09 12.39 -4.97
C PRO A 119 10.75 12.61 -5.68
N ASP A 120 10.17 13.80 -5.53
CA ASP A 120 8.85 14.15 -6.08
C ASP A 120 8.73 13.95 -7.58
N ASN A 121 9.76 14.31 -8.34
CA ASN A 121 9.76 14.18 -9.79
C ASN A 121 9.62 12.70 -10.23
N ILE A 122 10.25 11.77 -9.50
CA ILE A 122 10.16 10.33 -9.78
C ILE A 122 8.78 9.82 -9.41
N VAL A 123 8.26 10.17 -8.22
CA VAL A 123 6.91 9.80 -7.79
C VAL A 123 5.86 10.27 -8.79
N ASN A 124 5.93 11.55 -9.19
CA ASN A 124 5.00 12.12 -10.15
C ASN A 124 5.01 11.40 -11.50
N ASN A 125 6.19 11.02 -12.00
CA ASN A 125 6.32 10.25 -13.24
C ASN A 125 5.70 8.86 -13.12
N LYS A 126 5.92 8.17 -11.98
CA LYS A 126 5.33 6.86 -11.71
C LYS A 126 3.80 6.93 -11.62
N LEU A 127 3.26 7.92 -10.89
CA LEU A 127 1.81 8.14 -10.79
C LEU A 127 1.15 8.49 -12.13
N LYS A 128 1.83 9.28 -12.98
CA LYS A 128 1.36 9.52 -14.36
C LYS A 128 1.30 8.22 -15.16
N GLY A 129 2.32 7.37 -15.03
CA GLY A 129 2.36 6.05 -15.67
C GLY A 129 1.20 5.16 -15.22
N TRP A 130 0.98 5.10 -13.90
CA TRP A 130 -0.13 4.35 -13.30
C TRP A 130 -1.50 4.81 -13.84
N LYS A 131 -1.80 6.12 -13.76
CA LYS A 131 -3.05 6.69 -14.26
C LYS A 131 -3.29 6.39 -15.74
N ARG A 132 -2.22 6.41 -16.56
CA ARG A 132 -2.32 6.05 -17.98
C ARG A 132 -2.64 4.57 -18.16
N ALA A 133 -1.99 3.67 -17.40
CA ALA A 133 -2.25 2.23 -17.46
C ALA A 133 -3.69 1.89 -17.06
N VAL A 134 -4.20 2.49 -15.98
CA VAL A 134 -5.60 2.32 -15.54
C VAL A 134 -6.56 2.80 -16.63
N ARG A 135 -6.31 3.96 -17.24
CA ARG A 135 -7.15 4.46 -18.34
C ARG A 135 -7.18 3.51 -19.53
N CYS A 136 -6.03 2.96 -19.93
CA CYS A 136 -5.99 1.97 -21.03
C CYS A 136 -6.82 0.72 -20.69
N ALA A 137 -6.75 0.23 -19.46
CA ALA A 137 -7.54 -0.92 -19.04
C ALA A 137 -9.05 -0.62 -19.03
N MET A 138 -9.46 0.58 -18.61
CA MET A 138 -10.86 1.01 -18.61
C MET A 138 -11.41 1.12 -20.04
N VAL A 139 -10.67 1.75 -20.97
CA VAL A 139 -11.08 1.86 -22.38
C VAL A 139 -11.29 0.48 -22.99
N TYR A 140 -10.40 -0.48 -22.69
CA TYR A 140 -10.56 -1.85 -23.19
C TYR A 140 -11.82 -2.53 -22.64
N ALA A 141 -12.17 -2.29 -21.38
CA ALA A 141 -13.36 -2.87 -20.75
C ALA A 141 -14.68 -2.27 -21.27
N ASP A 142 -14.66 -1.01 -21.72
CA ASP A 142 -15.85 -0.32 -22.25
C ASP A 142 -16.19 -0.77 -23.70
N GLU A 143 -15.29 -1.49 -24.38
CA GLU A 143 -15.49 -2.00 -25.75
C GLU A 143 -16.10 -3.41 -25.79
N GLU A 144 -16.33 -4.07 -24.64
CA GLU A 144 -17.06 -5.34 -24.49
C GLU A 144 -18.54 -5.11 -24.09
#